data_d02125bd079bbc0cae876a388827a9a0
#
_entry.id   d02125bd079bbc0cae876a388827a9a0
#
_cell.length_a   1.000
_cell.length_b   1.000
_cell.length_c   1.000
_cell.angle_alpha   90.00
_cell.angle_beta   90.00
_cell.angle_gamma   90.00
#
_symmetry.space_group_name_H-M   'P 1'
#
loop_
_entity.id
_entity.type
_entity.pdbx_description
1 polymer ?
#
loop_
_entity_poly.entity_id
_entity_poly.type
_entity_poly.pdbx_seq_one_letter_code
_entity_poly.pdbx_strand_id
1 'polypeptide(L)'
;MIRINQIKLNINHSQNDLRKAIVKKLNISDVKLLDFVIIKKSIDARDKANICYVYAIDANTTCEELILKKNHNANISRSKNKKYVYPKHGGHELNYKPVVIGSGPAGIFCAYFLAKEGYKPIVIERGECVEDRIKTVEKFWNSGELDPNSNIQFGEGGAGTFSDGKLNTGVNDPMGRNNLVLQTFVDNGAPDEILYINKPHLGTDVLMNIVSNMRKFIIDQGGEFRFNSCFTRFDIKNKFVKGIYLADGQYIPADVIVLAIGHSARDTFEYIINESDLSVEAKAFAVGLRVEHHQAMINKSQYGDIDEGILPAADYKLACKTSDGSSVYSFCMCPGGYVVNSSSEPGHVCVNGMSYSGRDSKNANSAIVMAVNPSDDPIENIRFQRELEKKTYEEGHGMIVSQLLSDFENNKPTDKYGSITPVHKGLTAAGNINNILPEYISKNIKEAMHTFAHKIKDFDNPDTILSAIETRTSSPIRILRDEELEANIKGIYPAGEGAGYAGGITSAAIDGIKIFEKICGFYRPLR
;
A
#
# COMPACT_ATOMS: atom_id res chain seq x y z
N MET A 1 -20.20 16.17 -21.72
CA MET A 1 -18.71 16.37 -21.81
C MET A 1 -18.10 15.38 -22.79
N ILE A 2 -17.02 15.79 -23.43
CA ILE A 2 -16.27 15.02 -24.42
C ILE A 2 -14.95 14.56 -23.78
N ARG A 3 -14.68 13.26 -23.78
CA ARG A 3 -13.38 12.68 -23.42
C ARG A 3 -12.41 12.81 -24.57
N ILE A 4 -11.23 13.38 -24.29
CA ILE A 4 -10.13 13.54 -25.23
C ILE A 4 -8.92 12.84 -24.63
N ASN A 5 -8.42 11.82 -25.29
CA ASN A 5 -7.23 11.09 -24.88
C ASN A 5 -6.02 11.51 -25.72
N GLN A 6 -4.80 11.17 -25.23
CA GLN A 6 -3.55 11.36 -25.96
C GLN A 6 -3.29 12.81 -26.38
N ILE A 7 -3.52 13.78 -25.48
CA ILE A 7 -3.02 15.15 -25.65
C ILE A 7 -1.60 15.17 -25.12
N LYS A 8 -0.61 15.36 -26.02
CA LYS A 8 0.81 15.41 -25.68
C LYS A 8 1.29 16.84 -25.64
N LEU A 9 1.99 17.21 -24.56
CA LEU A 9 2.58 18.53 -24.36
C LEU A 9 4.00 18.39 -23.79
N ASN A 10 4.87 19.33 -24.16
CA ASN A 10 6.21 19.41 -23.59
C ASN A 10 6.15 19.56 -22.06
N ILE A 11 7.20 19.10 -21.36
CA ILE A 11 7.27 19.14 -19.90
C ILE A 11 7.15 20.56 -19.32
N ASN A 12 7.55 21.58 -20.04
CA ASN A 12 7.52 22.99 -19.64
C ASN A 12 6.27 23.75 -20.11
N HIS A 13 5.18 23.05 -20.51
CA HIS A 13 3.96 23.69 -20.98
C HIS A 13 3.18 24.40 -19.86
N SER A 14 2.44 25.43 -20.23
CA SER A 14 1.51 26.15 -19.36
C SER A 14 0.09 25.56 -19.44
N GLN A 15 -0.79 25.96 -18.51
CA GLN A 15 -2.22 25.64 -18.61
C GLN A 15 -2.86 26.20 -19.89
N ASN A 16 -2.40 27.36 -20.37
CA ASN A 16 -2.88 27.95 -21.60
C ASN A 16 -2.51 27.10 -22.84
N ASP A 17 -1.34 26.47 -22.82
CA ASP A 17 -0.93 25.54 -23.87
C ASP A 17 -1.79 24.27 -23.88
N LEU A 18 -2.18 23.79 -22.70
CA LEU A 18 -3.13 22.68 -22.58
C LEU A 18 -4.50 23.07 -23.17
N ARG A 19 -5.04 24.26 -22.84
CA ARG A 19 -6.27 24.79 -23.39
C ARG A 19 -6.20 24.88 -24.92
N LYS A 20 -5.13 25.47 -25.48
CA LYS A 20 -4.90 25.56 -26.92
C LYS A 20 -4.84 24.18 -27.60
N ALA A 21 -4.20 23.21 -26.96
CA ALA A 21 -4.12 21.84 -27.46
C ALA A 21 -5.50 21.15 -27.52
N ILE A 22 -6.36 21.38 -26.51
CA ILE A 22 -7.74 20.89 -26.47
C ILE A 22 -8.53 21.49 -27.65
N VAL A 23 -8.51 22.82 -27.80
CA VAL A 23 -9.19 23.55 -28.86
C VAL A 23 -8.76 23.06 -30.25
N LYS A 24 -7.46 22.92 -30.48
CA LYS A 24 -6.88 22.36 -31.71
C LYS A 24 -7.33 20.92 -31.96
N LYS A 25 -7.30 20.08 -30.93
CA LYS A 25 -7.67 18.65 -31.05
C LYS A 25 -9.14 18.44 -31.34
N LEU A 26 -10.01 19.31 -30.84
CA LEU A 26 -11.45 19.32 -31.10
C LEU A 26 -11.81 20.05 -32.41
N ASN A 27 -10.89 20.80 -33.00
CA ASN A 27 -11.10 21.66 -34.16
C ASN A 27 -12.27 22.64 -33.95
N ILE A 28 -12.23 23.40 -32.87
CA ILE A 28 -13.21 24.42 -32.49
C ILE A 28 -12.55 25.77 -32.22
N SER A 29 -13.34 26.86 -32.18
CA SER A 29 -12.84 28.14 -31.66
C SER A 29 -12.76 28.14 -30.14
N ASP A 30 -11.85 28.90 -29.53
CA ASP A 30 -11.60 28.94 -28.08
C ASP A 30 -12.86 29.28 -27.29
N VAL A 31 -13.71 30.17 -27.78
CA VAL A 31 -14.98 30.56 -27.13
C VAL A 31 -16.00 29.42 -27.01
N LYS A 32 -15.83 28.32 -27.78
CA LYS A 32 -16.68 27.12 -27.69
C LYS A 32 -16.26 26.16 -26.61
N LEU A 33 -15.05 26.28 -26.08
CA LEU A 33 -14.56 25.52 -24.94
C LEU A 33 -14.91 26.27 -23.64
N LEU A 34 -15.93 25.80 -22.94
CA LEU A 34 -16.39 26.42 -21.69
C LEU A 34 -15.40 26.18 -20.55
N ASP A 35 -15.17 24.91 -20.25
CA ASP A 35 -14.23 24.43 -19.22
C ASP A 35 -13.70 23.04 -19.58
N PHE A 36 -12.75 22.55 -18.78
CA PHE A 36 -12.28 21.17 -18.87
C PHE A 36 -11.76 20.65 -17.53
N VAL A 37 -11.83 19.33 -17.36
CA VAL A 37 -11.31 18.61 -16.19
C VAL A 37 -10.22 17.66 -16.65
N ILE A 38 -9.07 17.68 -15.97
CA ILE A 38 -8.00 16.70 -16.19
C ILE A 38 -8.44 15.37 -15.54
N ILE A 39 -8.49 14.31 -16.35
CA ILE A 39 -8.86 12.97 -15.90
C ILE A 39 -7.63 12.10 -15.65
N LYS A 40 -6.59 12.36 -16.45
CA LYS A 40 -5.31 11.67 -16.31
C LYS A 40 -4.17 12.54 -16.80
N LYS A 41 -3.08 12.56 -16.03
CA LYS A 41 -1.79 13.14 -16.38
C LYS A 41 -0.72 12.07 -16.21
N SER A 42 0.05 11.76 -17.24
CA SER A 42 1.15 10.79 -17.20
C SER A 42 2.38 11.32 -17.93
N ILE A 43 3.55 10.83 -17.54
CA ILE A 43 4.83 11.11 -18.24
C ILE A 43 5.03 10.04 -19.31
N ASP A 44 5.37 10.46 -20.52
CA ASP A 44 5.85 9.58 -21.60
C ASP A 44 7.34 9.87 -21.82
N ALA A 45 8.19 9.00 -21.25
CA ALA A 45 9.65 9.08 -21.30
C ALA A 45 10.26 7.96 -22.17
N ARG A 46 9.48 7.33 -23.05
CA ARG A 46 9.99 6.28 -23.96
C ARG A 46 11.02 6.80 -24.94
N ASP A 47 10.85 8.05 -25.39
CA ASP A 47 11.85 8.82 -26.11
C ASP A 47 12.45 9.86 -25.15
N LYS A 48 13.67 9.59 -24.67
CA LYS A 48 14.36 10.46 -23.71
C LYS A 48 14.74 11.84 -24.28
N ALA A 49 14.81 11.97 -25.61
CA ALA A 49 15.06 13.25 -26.25
C ALA A 49 13.79 14.13 -26.29
N ASN A 50 12.59 13.52 -26.20
CA ASN A 50 11.31 14.20 -26.34
C ASN A 50 10.31 13.78 -25.25
N ILE A 51 10.70 13.89 -23.99
CA ILE A 51 9.81 13.58 -22.87
C ILE A 51 8.64 14.56 -22.87
N CYS A 52 7.44 14.04 -22.67
CA CYS A 52 6.22 14.84 -22.66
C CYS A 52 5.22 14.38 -21.59
N TYR A 53 4.34 15.29 -21.19
CA TYR A 53 3.13 14.92 -20.48
C TYR A 53 2.05 14.49 -21.47
N VAL A 54 1.33 13.44 -21.09
CA VAL A 54 0.18 12.89 -21.84
C VAL A 54 -1.07 13.02 -20.98
N TYR A 55 -2.07 13.73 -21.52
CA TYR A 55 -3.32 14.00 -20.82
C TYR A 55 -4.49 13.22 -21.39
N ALA A 56 -5.42 12.84 -20.50
CA ALA A 56 -6.81 12.57 -20.83
C ALA A 56 -7.67 13.65 -20.16
N ILE A 57 -8.57 14.25 -20.91
CA ILE A 57 -9.35 15.43 -20.51
C ILE A 57 -10.84 15.16 -20.76
N ASP A 58 -11.70 15.64 -19.88
CA ASP A 58 -13.13 15.82 -20.16
C ASP A 58 -13.41 17.30 -20.41
N ALA A 59 -13.76 17.62 -21.65
CA ALA A 59 -14.06 18.98 -22.09
C ALA A 59 -15.57 19.23 -22.13
N ASN A 60 -15.98 20.38 -21.61
CA ASN A 60 -17.33 20.91 -21.73
C ASN A 60 -17.35 21.95 -22.85
N THR A 61 -18.20 21.78 -23.86
CA THR A 61 -18.25 22.63 -25.03
C THR A 61 -19.68 22.97 -25.43
N THR A 62 -19.87 24.10 -26.12
CA THR A 62 -21.18 24.51 -26.64
C THR A 62 -21.65 23.68 -27.85
N CYS A 63 -20.83 22.74 -28.34
CA CYS A 63 -21.11 22.04 -29.63
C CYS A 63 -20.76 20.53 -29.55
N GLU A 64 -20.99 19.87 -28.41
CA GLU A 64 -20.64 18.45 -28.16
C GLU A 64 -21.14 17.50 -29.25
N GLU A 65 -22.44 17.58 -29.59
CA GLU A 65 -23.05 16.67 -30.58
C GLU A 65 -22.46 16.84 -31.99
N LEU A 66 -22.10 18.07 -32.36
CA LEU A 66 -21.46 18.35 -33.65
C LEU A 66 -20.04 17.77 -33.70
N ILE A 67 -19.30 17.87 -32.59
CA ILE A 67 -17.95 17.32 -32.47
C ILE A 67 -18.02 15.79 -32.58
N LEU A 68 -18.89 15.15 -31.82
CA LEU A 68 -19.03 13.70 -31.81
C LEU A 68 -19.49 13.13 -33.16
N LYS A 69 -20.36 13.84 -33.90
CA LYS A 69 -20.81 13.43 -35.24
C LYS A 69 -19.73 13.56 -36.29
N LYS A 70 -18.91 14.62 -36.22
CA LYS A 70 -17.88 14.93 -37.25
C LYS A 70 -16.56 14.24 -36.99
N ASN A 71 -16.32 13.77 -35.78
CA ASN A 71 -15.02 13.26 -35.34
C ASN A 71 -15.00 11.73 -35.27
N HIS A 72 -14.24 11.13 -36.19
CA HIS A 72 -14.01 9.67 -36.22
C HIS A 72 -12.71 9.24 -35.50
N ASN A 73 -12.10 10.17 -34.75
CA ASN A 73 -10.87 9.87 -34.03
C ASN A 73 -11.17 9.03 -32.76
N ALA A 74 -10.58 7.84 -32.65
CA ALA A 74 -10.74 6.94 -31.51
C ALA A 74 -10.34 7.57 -30.16
N ASN A 75 -9.56 8.65 -30.16
CA ASN A 75 -9.19 9.40 -28.96
C ASN A 75 -10.23 10.43 -28.51
N ILE A 76 -11.34 10.58 -29.22
CA ILE A 76 -12.41 11.52 -28.89
C ILE A 76 -13.72 10.73 -28.79
N SER A 77 -14.35 10.80 -27.63
CA SER A 77 -15.58 10.05 -27.34
C SER A 77 -16.44 10.80 -26.33
N ARG A 78 -17.69 10.36 -26.16
CA ARG A 78 -18.52 10.85 -25.05
C ARG A 78 -17.89 10.43 -23.71
N SER A 79 -17.80 11.34 -22.76
CA SER A 79 -17.32 11.02 -21.41
C SER A 79 -18.23 9.99 -20.75
N LYS A 80 -17.61 8.96 -20.14
CA LYS A 80 -18.28 7.87 -19.42
C LYS A 80 -17.84 7.82 -17.97
N ASN A 81 -17.86 8.95 -17.26
CA ASN A 81 -17.53 8.95 -15.86
C ASN A 81 -18.62 8.25 -15.06
N LYS A 82 -18.31 7.08 -14.53
CA LYS A 82 -19.16 6.38 -13.57
C LYS A 82 -18.95 7.01 -12.20
N LYS A 83 -20.02 7.55 -11.63
CA LYS A 83 -20.05 7.96 -10.23
C LYS A 83 -20.35 6.74 -9.38
N TYR A 84 -19.69 6.65 -8.24
CA TYR A 84 -20.02 5.65 -7.23
C TYR A 84 -21.47 5.85 -6.76
N VAL A 85 -22.19 4.75 -6.60
CA VAL A 85 -23.58 4.76 -6.10
C VAL A 85 -23.60 4.04 -4.76
N TYR A 86 -24.03 4.77 -3.72
CA TYR A 86 -24.17 4.19 -2.39
C TYR A 86 -25.23 3.08 -2.37
N PRO A 87 -25.01 1.99 -1.61
CA PRO A 87 -26.01 0.95 -1.44
C PRO A 87 -27.25 1.50 -0.73
N LYS A 88 -28.40 0.90 -1.00
CA LYS A 88 -29.60 1.14 -0.20
C LYS A 88 -29.47 0.40 1.12
N HIS A 89 -29.95 1.00 2.20
CA HIS A 89 -29.98 0.35 3.51
C HIS A 89 -30.89 -0.88 3.48
N GLY A 90 -30.42 -1.96 4.12
CA GLY A 90 -31.19 -3.18 4.33
C GLY A 90 -32.27 -3.03 5.39
N GLY A 91 -32.99 -4.11 5.63
CA GLY A 91 -34.11 -4.11 6.58
C GLY A 91 -33.82 -4.74 7.94
N HIS A 92 -32.69 -5.44 8.10
CA HIS A 92 -32.37 -6.15 9.34
C HIS A 92 -31.86 -5.18 10.41
N GLU A 93 -32.25 -5.38 11.65
CA GLU A 93 -31.79 -4.57 12.78
C GLU A 93 -30.45 -5.05 13.27
N LEU A 94 -29.62 -4.10 13.71
CA LEU A 94 -28.44 -4.34 14.54
C LEU A 94 -28.80 -4.12 16.00
N ASN A 95 -28.43 -5.08 16.87
CA ASN A 95 -28.58 -4.92 18.32
C ASN A 95 -27.42 -4.11 18.91
N TYR A 96 -26.25 -4.15 18.26
CA TYR A 96 -25.02 -3.53 18.70
C TYR A 96 -24.35 -2.77 17.55
N LYS A 97 -23.47 -1.82 17.92
CA LYS A 97 -22.61 -1.12 16.96
C LYS A 97 -21.71 -2.11 16.23
N PRO A 98 -21.50 -1.99 14.90
CA PRO A 98 -20.48 -2.76 14.20
C PRO A 98 -19.11 -2.53 14.83
N VAL A 99 -18.32 -3.59 15.00
CA VAL A 99 -16.95 -3.51 15.50
C VAL A 99 -15.99 -3.72 14.35
N VAL A 100 -15.02 -2.81 14.22
CA VAL A 100 -13.94 -2.89 13.23
C VAL A 100 -12.62 -3.13 13.97
N ILE A 101 -11.98 -4.27 13.76
CA ILE A 101 -10.70 -4.64 14.39
C ILE A 101 -9.57 -4.29 13.44
N GLY A 102 -8.77 -3.29 13.83
CA GLY A 102 -7.69 -2.71 13.04
C GLY A 102 -8.10 -1.46 12.28
N SER A 103 -7.28 -0.41 12.39
CA SER A 103 -7.47 0.90 11.77
C SER A 103 -6.56 1.14 10.53
N GLY A 104 -6.05 0.06 9.94
CA GLY A 104 -5.38 0.12 8.63
C GLY A 104 -6.35 0.51 7.49
N PRO A 105 -5.88 0.60 6.22
CA PRO A 105 -6.71 1.12 5.12
C PRO A 105 -8.04 0.40 4.94
N ALA A 106 -8.11 -0.92 5.10
CA ALA A 106 -9.38 -1.65 5.00
C ALA A 106 -10.35 -1.28 6.13
N GLY A 107 -9.86 -1.27 7.38
CA GLY A 107 -10.69 -0.97 8.56
C GLY A 107 -11.16 0.47 8.59
N ILE A 108 -10.26 1.44 8.37
CA ILE A 108 -10.61 2.85 8.45
C ILE A 108 -11.59 3.27 7.35
N PHE A 109 -11.45 2.75 6.11
CA PHE A 109 -12.41 3.02 5.03
C PHE A 109 -13.76 2.36 5.29
N CYS A 110 -13.80 1.13 5.78
CA CYS A 110 -15.05 0.50 6.20
C CYS A 110 -15.73 1.30 7.31
N ALA A 111 -15.01 1.66 8.36
CA ALA A 111 -15.53 2.47 9.47
C ALA A 111 -16.00 3.85 9.03
N TYR A 112 -15.25 4.53 8.14
CA TYR A 112 -15.59 5.84 7.60
C TYR A 112 -16.97 5.83 6.89
N PHE A 113 -17.21 4.85 6.02
CA PHE A 113 -18.49 4.77 5.30
C PHE A 113 -19.61 4.22 6.18
N LEU A 114 -19.34 3.32 7.12
CA LEU A 114 -20.31 2.93 8.15
C LEU A 114 -20.74 4.13 9.00
N ALA A 115 -19.79 4.97 9.44
CA ALA A 115 -20.10 6.18 10.20
C ALA A 115 -20.89 7.19 9.38
N LYS A 116 -20.51 7.42 8.12
CA LYS A 116 -21.18 8.31 7.17
C LYS A 116 -22.64 7.94 6.95
N GLU A 117 -22.94 6.65 6.95
CA GLU A 117 -24.30 6.10 6.77
C GLU A 117 -25.03 5.83 8.10
N GLY A 118 -24.48 6.31 9.25
CA GLY A 118 -25.17 6.32 10.54
C GLY A 118 -25.05 5.05 11.39
N TYR A 119 -24.15 4.11 11.05
CA TYR A 119 -23.94 2.87 11.81
C TYR A 119 -23.13 3.03 13.10
N LYS A 120 -22.45 4.17 13.30
CA LYS A 120 -21.70 4.52 14.51
C LYS A 120 -20.70 3.43 14.95
N PRO A 121 -19.74 2.99 14.10
CA PRO A 121 -18.88 1.84 14.38
C PRO A 121 -17.97 2.07 15.58
N ILE A 122 -17.52 0.97 16.22
CA ILE A 122 -16.44 0.96 17.21
C ILE A 122 -15.19 0.44 16.51
N VAL A 123 -14.13 1.24 16.42
CA VAL A 123 -12.83 0.85 15.87
C VAL A 123 -11.90 0.47 17.01
N ILE A 124 -11.38 -0.75 16.96
CA ILE A 124 -10.41 -1.29 17.93
C ILE A 124 -9.03 -1.31 17.26
N GLU A 125 -8.07 -0.63 17.85
CA GLU A 125 -6.69 -0.60 17.37
C GLU A 125 -5.74 -0.99 18.51
N ARG A 126 -4.83 -1.96 18.23
CA ARG A 126 -3.90 -2.42 19.27
C ARG A 126 -2.86 -1.37 19.62
N GLY A 127 -2.43 -0.59 18.62
CA GLY A 127 -1.44 0.48 18.81
C GLY A 127 -2.05 1.83 19.13
N GLU A 128 -1.20 2.82 19.07
CA GLU A 128 -1.49 4.21 19.41
C GLU A 128 -2.17 4.95 18.26
N CYS A 129 -2.77 6.12 18.59
CA CYS A 129 -3.15 7.11 17.58
C CYS A 129 -1.90 7.63 16.84
N VAL A 130 -2.08 8.17 15.65
CA VAL A 130 -0.95 8.53 14.78
C VAL A 130 -0.01 9.55 15.42
N GLU A 131 -0.53 10.46 16.24
CA GLU A 131 0.24 11.52 16.91
C GLU A 131 1.23 10.97 17.96
N ASP A 132 0.88 9.89 18.65
CA ASP A 132 1.76 9.23 19.64
C ASP A 132 2.58 8.13 19.00
N ARG A 133 1.99 7.39 18.05
CA ARG A 133 2.68 6.36 17.29
C ARG A 133 3.94 6.88 16.58
N ILE A 134 3.93 8.13 16.06
CA ILE A 134 5.12 8.75 15.46
C ILE A 134 6.27 8.77 16.46
N LYS A 135 6.02 9.21 17.70
CA LYS A 135 7.02 9.32 18.76
C LYS A 135 7.59 7.93 19.12
N THR A 136 6.71 6.94 19.24
CA THR A 136 7.07 5.55 19.55
C THR A 136 7.93 4.94 18.43
N VAL A 137 7.58 5.18 17.17
CA VAL A 137 8.34 4.71 16.01
C VAL A 137 9.70 5.42 15.91
N GLU A 138 9.76 6.74 16.10
CA GLU A 138 11.03 7.48 16.09
C GLU A 138 11.94 7.05 17.25
N LYS A 139 11.39 6.81 18.44
CA LYS A 139 12.14 6.24 19.55
C LYS A 139 12.74 4.88 19.18
N PHE A 140 11.94 3.98 18.61
CA PHE A 140 12.41 2.67 18.15
C PHE A 140 13.56 2.79 17.13
N TRP A 141 13.44 3.66 16.11
CA TRP A 141 14.48 3.84 15.12
C TRP A 141 15.79 4.39 15.69
N ASN A 142 15.72 5.23 16.74
CA ASN A 142 16.89 5.84 17.36
C ASN A 142 17.54 4.98 18.45
N SER A 143 16.75 4.20 19.19
CA SER A 143 17.24 3.45 20.36
C SER A 143 17.22 1.93 20.19
N GLY A 144 16.47 1.39 19.22
CA GLY A 144 16.22 -0.04 19.09
C GLY A 144 15.14 -0.58 20.05
N GLU A 145 14.52 0.26 20.88
CA GLU A 145 13.46 -0.15 21.81
C GLU A 145 12.13 -0.33 21.09
N LEU A 146 11.77 -1.57 20.80
CA LEU A 146 10.53 -1.93 20.11
C LEU A 146 9.34 -1.97 21.06
N ASP A 147 8.26 -1.26 20.74
CA ASP A 147 6.93 -1.53 21.30
C ASP A 147 6.20 -2.56 20.41
N PRO A 148 5.89 -3.77 20.91
CA PRO A 148 5.23 -4.80 20.11
C PRO A 148 3.78 -4.47 19.75
N ASN A 149 3.15 -3.50 20.42
CA ASN A 149 1.77 -3.10 20.16
C ASN A 149 1.66 -1.82 19.31
N SER A 150 2.69 -0.93 19.33
CA SER A 150 2.70 0.31 18.57
C SER A 150 4.03 0.48 17.83
N ASN A 151 4.03 0.30 16.51
CA ASN A 151 5.24 0.29 15.66
C ASN A 151 4.89 0.56 14.19
N ILE A 152 5.78 0.20 13.25
CA ILE A 152 5.52 0.38 11.80
C ILE A 152 4.33 -0.45 11.31
N GLN A 153 4.03 -1.59 11.93
CA GLN A 153 2.96 -2.49 11.50
C GLN A 153 1.62 -2.20 12.18
N PHE A 154 1.67 -1.81 13.45
CA PHE A 154 0.51 -1.61 14.32
C PHE A 154 0.36 -0.15 14.74
N GLY A 155 -0.87 0.28 14.90
CA GLY A 155 -1.29 1.64 15.21
C GLY A 155 -2.11 2.27 14.09
N GLU A 156 -2.65 3.44 14.34
CA GLU A 156 -3.59 4.13 13.44
C GLU A 156 -3.04 4.26 12.01
N GLY A 157 -3.87 3.90 11.03
CA GLY A 157 -3.52 3.87 9.62
C GLY A 157 -2.75 2.63 9.17
N GLY A 158 -2.37 1.72 10.11
CA GLY A 158 -1.64 0.48 9.85
C GLY A 158 -0.26 0.71 9.20
N ALA A 159 0.31 -0.32 8.57
CA ALA A 159 1.60 -0.25 7.90
C ALA A 159 1.65 0.75 6.74
N GLY A 160 0.49 1.10 6.16
CA GLY A 160 0.39 2.08 5.08
C GLY A 160 0.85 3.48 5.46
N THR A 161 0.70 3.88 6.72
CA THR A 161 1.09 5.21 7.22
C THR A 161 2.59 5.46 7.09
N PHE A 162 3.43 4.45 7.31
CA PHE A 162 4.89 4.54 7.20
C PHE A 162 5.39 3.86 5.93
N SER A 163 4.85 4.25 4.77
CA SER A 163 5.20 3.71 3.46
C SER A 163 5.46 4.83 2.44
N ASP A 164 5.72 4.49 1.19
CA ASP A 164 5.75 5.47 0.09
C ASP A 164 4.35 6.04 -0.23
N GLY A 165 3.29 5.44 0.31
CA GLY A 165 1.93 5.93 0.10
C GLY A 165 1.45 5.85 -1.34
N LYS A 166 1.88 4.85 -2.11
CA LYS A 166 1.38 4.61 -3.47
C LYS A 166 -0.11 4.31 -3.47
N LEU A 167 -0.85 5.01 -4.31
CA LEU A 167 -2.29 4.87 -4.45
C LEU A 167 -2.74 4.13 -5.72
N ASN A 168 -1.79 3.72 -6.57
CA ASN A 168 -2.15 2.93 -7.75
C ASN A 168 -2.49 1.49 -7.35
N THR A 169 -3.51 0.96 -8.01
CA THR A 169 -3.97 -0.41 -7.82
C THR A 169 -4.18 -1.11 -9.16
N GLY A 170 -3.96 -2.43 -9.18
CA GLY A 170 -4.33 -3.29 -10.31
C GLY A 170 -5.76 -3.83 -10.23
N VAL A 171 -6.53 -3.44 -9.20
CA VAL A 171 -7.91 -3.91 -9.03
C VAL A 171 -8.79 -3.38 -10.15
N ASN A 172 -9.46 -4.28 -10.87
CA ASN A 172 -10.51 -3.89 -11.81
C ASN A 172 -11.75 -3.47 -11.02
N ASP A 173 -12.09 -2.19 -11.06
CA ASP A 173 -13.19 -1.62 -10.30
C ASP A 173 -14.20 -0.93 -11.23
N PRO A 174 -15.22 -1.67 -11.72
CA PRO A 174 -16.25 -1.09 -12.58
C PRO A 174 -17.27 -0.23 -11.81
N MET A 175 -17.26 -0.25 -10.47
CA MET A 175 -18.24 0.44 -9.63
C MET A 175 -17.79 1.85 -9.22
N GLY A 176 -16.53 2.23 -9.46
CA GLY A 176 -16.01 3.56 -9.16
C GLY A 176 -15.49 3.73 -7.72
N ARG A 177 -15.24 2.64 -6.99
CA ARG A 177 -14.69 2.67 -5.62
C ARG A 177 -13.27 3.24 -5.58
N ASN A 178 -12.47 2.99 -6.63
CA ASN A 178 -11.13 3.58 -6.73
C ASN A 178 -11.19 5.11 -6.69
N ASN A 179 -12.09 5.71 -7.49
CA ASN A 179 -12.28 7.16 -7.47
C ASN A 179 -12.83 7.64 -6.13
N LEU A 180 -13.71 6.86 -5.48
CA LEU A 180 -14.22 7.16 -4.15
C LEU A 180 -13.11 7.16 -3.11
N VAL A 181 -12.17 6.21 -3.16
CA VAL A 181 -10.99 6.19 -2.27
C VAL A 181 -10.16 7.45 -2.44
N LEU A 182 -9.80 7.80 -3.68
CA LEU A 182 -9.00 9.00 -3.95
C LEU A 182 -9.74 10.28 -3.52
N GLN A 183 -11.04 10.39 -3.80
CA GLN A 183 -11.85 11.51 -3.36
C GLN A 183 -11.93 11.59 -1.83
N THR A 184 -12.09 10.45 -1.14
CA THR A 184 -12.09 10.42 0.33
C THR A 184 -10.76 10.92 0.89
N PHE A 185 -9.62 10.58 0.28
CA PHE A 185 -8.34 11.14 0.69
C PHE A 185 -8.29 12.67 0.48
N VAL A 186 -8.78 13.18 -0.65
CA VAL A 186 -8.85 14.63 -0.92
C VAL A 186 -9.77 15.32 0.09
N ASP A 187 -10.94 14.77 0.36
CA ASP A 187 -11.89 15.31 1.34
C ASP A 187 -11.28 15.36 2.77
N ASN A 188 -10.22 14.57 3.03
CA ASN A 188 -9.50 14.53 4.31
C ASN A 188 -8.11 15.18 4.24
N GLY A 189 -7.80 15.96 3.21
CA GLY A 189 -6.61 16.83 3.16
C GLY A 189 -5.51 16.39 2.21
N ALA A 190 -5.74 15.39 1.34
CA ALA A 190 -4.82 15.09 0.26
C ALA A 190 -4.86 16.17 -0.84
N PRO A 191 -3.76 16.41 -1.57
CA PRO A 191 -3.76 17.27 -2.74
C PRO A 191 -4.71 16.76 -3.84
N ASP A 192 -5.45 17.66 -4.49
CA ASP A 192 -6.40 17.32 -5.58
C ASP A 192 -5.75 16.59 -6.75
N GLU A 193 -4.45 16.79 -6.95
CA GLU A 193 -3.70 16.19 -8.05
C GLU A 193 -3.68 14.66 -8.04
N ILE A 194 -3.87 14.02 -6.88
CA ILE A 194 -3.97 12.55 -6.78
C ILE A 194 -5.14 11.99 -7.60
N LEU A 195 -6.17 12.79 -7.86
CA LEU A 195 -7.33 12.39 -8.65
C LEU A 195 -7.01 12.13 -10.12
N TYR A 196 -5.93 12.74 -10.64
CA TYR A 196 -5.59 12.66 -12.06
C TYR A 196 -4.15 12.26 -12.38
N ILE A 197 -3.21 12.31 -11.45
CA ILE A 197 -1.85 11.79 -11.68
C ILE A 197 -1.90 10.26 -11.86
N ASN A 198 -1.21 9.76 -12.89
CA ASN A 198 -1.24 8.33 -13.24
C ASN A 198 -0.67 7.40 -12.16
N LYS A 199 0.31 7.89 -11.40
CA LYS A 199 0.93 7.17 -10.27
C LYS A 199 0.91 8.06 -9.02
N PRO A 200 -0.28 8.28 -8.43
CA PRO A 200 -0.39 9.13 -7.26
C PRO A 200 0.26 8.49 -6.04
N HIS A 201 0.89 9.32 -5.23
CA HIS A 201 1.40 8.96 -3.91
C HIS A 201 1.16 10.11 -2.93
N LEU A 202 1.18 9.80 -1.63
CA LEU A 202 0.92 10.81 -0.61
C LEU A 202 2.13 11.04 0.31
N GLY A 203 3.01 10.05 0.47
CA GLY A 203 4.09 10.10 1.46
C GLY A 203 3.58 9.92 2.89
N THR A 204 4.49 9.54 3.77
CA THR A 204 4.19 9.30 5.18
C THR A 204 3.66 10.54 5.89
N ASP A 205 4.27 11.69 5.67
CA ASP A 205 3.93 12.99 6.26
C ASP A 205 2.50 13.45 5.95
N VAL A 206 2.02 13.21 4.74
CA VAL A 206 0.65 13.56 4.32
C VAL A 206 -0.37 12.55 4.84
N LEU A 207 -0.05 11.25 4.76
CA LEU A 207 -0.94 10.18 5.22
C LEU A 207 -1.29 10.29 6.71
N MET A 208 -0.35 10.70 7.55
CA MET A 208 -0.59 10.91 8.99
C MET A 208 -1.73 11.89 9.25
N ASN A 209 -1.74 13.03 8.57
CA ASN A 209 -2.79 14.03 8.69
C ASN A 209 -4.14 13.51 8.19
N ILE A 210 -4.14 12.78 7.08
CA ILE A 210 -5.35 12.22 6.47
C ILE A 210 -6.02 11.22 7.42
N VAL A 211 -5.27 10.27 7.99
CA VAL A 211 -5.86 9.27 8.88
C VAL A 211 -6.41 9.91 10.16
N SER A 212 -5.72 10.91 10.73
CA SER A 212 -6.22 11.71 11.86
C SER A 212 -7.54 12.42 11.51
N ASN A 213 -7.65 13.00 10.32
CA ASN A 213 -8.88 13.67 9.86
C ASN A 213 -10.02 12.67 9.63
N MET A 214 -9.73 11.49 9.04
CA MET A 214 -10.71 10.42 8.89
C MET A 214 -11.23 9.92 10.25
N ARG A 215 -10.35 9.76 11.25
CA ARG A 215 -10.76 9.43 12.62
C ARG A 215 -11.69 10.49 13.21
N LYS A 216 -11.33 11.77 13.11
CA LYS A 216 -12.19 12.87 13.59
C LYS A 216 -13.56 12.81 12.95
N PHE A 217 -13.63 12.63 11.62
CA PHE A 217 -14.90 12.49 10.93
C PHE A 217 -15.73 11.32 11.49
N ILE A 218 -15.12 10.13 11.68
CA ILE A 218 -15.82 8.94 12.22
C ILE A 218 -16.39 9.24 13.61
N ILE A 219 -15.61 9.90 14.49
CA ILE A 219 -16.05 10.29 15.84
C ILE A 219 -17.19 11.30 15.77
N ASP A 220 -17.09 12.33 14.93
CA ASP A 220 -18.12 13.36 14.74
C ASP A 220 -19.45 12.76 14.23
N GLN A 221 -19.40 11.65 13.50
CA GLN A 221 -20.58 10.88 13.09
C GLN A 221 -21.06 9.86 14.16
N GLY A 222 -20.53 9.92 15.39
CA GLY A 222 -20.95 9.09 16.53
C GLY A 222 -20.28 7.72 16.60
N GLY A 223 -19.23 7.49 15.80
CA GLY A 223 -18.33 6.33 15.96
C GLY A 223 -17.39 6.49 17.17
N GLU A 224 -16.64 5.44 17.45
CA GLU A 224 -15.72 5.37 18.59
C GLU A 224 -14.39 4.76 18.16
N PHE A 225 -13.27 5.29 18.69
CA PHE A 225 -11.95 4.68 18.55
C PHE A 225 -11.43 4.24 19.91
N ARG A 226 -10.93 3.01 20.00
CA ARG A 226 -10.22 2.47 21.16
C ARG A 226 -8.81 2.08 20.75
N PHE A 227 -7.87 2.96 21.07
CA PHE A 227 -6.43 2.71 20.91
C PHE A 227 -5.88 1.89 22.09
N ASN A 228 -4.68 1.36 21.92
CA ASN A 228 -4.03 0.48 22.91
C ASN A 228 -4.95 -0.69 23.35
N SER A 229 -5.77 -1.14 22.43
CA SER A 229 -6.83 -2.14 22.66
C SER A 229 -6.62 -3.33 21.73
N CYS A 230 -6.01 -4.38 22.24
CA CYS A 230 -5.67 -5.58 21.48
C CYS A 230 -6.83 -6.58 21.52
N PHE A 231 -7.35 -6.95 20.37
CA PHE A 231 -8.28 -8.07 20.22
C PHE A 231 -7.59 -9.39 20.56
N THR A 232 -8.26 -10.27 21.31
CA THR A 232 -7.72 -11.57 21.69
C THR A 232 -8.56 -12.73 21.16
N ARG A 233 -9.87 -12.69 21.28
CA ARG A 233 -10.74 -13.79 20.84
C ARG A 233 -12.17 -13.35 20.55
N PHE A 234 -12.86 -14.13 19.72
CA PHE A 234 -14.28 -14.00 19.48
C PHE A 234 -15.12 -14.70 20.58
N ASP A 235 -16.31 -14.16 20.81
CA ASP A 235 -17.42 -14.90 21.45
C ASP A 235 -18.32 -15.45 20.35
N ILE A 236 -18.30 -16.77 20.16
CA ILE A 236 -19.06 -17.45 19.10
C ILE A 236 -20.07 -18.39 19.72
N LYS A 237 -21.34 -18.30 19.29
CA LYS A 237 -22.40 -19.22 19.69
C LYS A 237 -23.22 -19.67 18.49
N ASN A 238 -23.31 -20.98 18.29
CA ASN A 238 -24.08 -21.58 17.19
C ASN A 238 -23.67 -21.02 15.80
N LYS A 239 -22.36 -20.86 15.55
CA LYS A 239 -21.80 -20.27 14.31
C LYS A 239 -22.18 -18.81 14.05
N PHE A 240 -22.61 -18.07 15.05
CA PHE A 240 -22.82 -16.63 15.02
C PHE A 240 -21.89 -15.95 16.01
N VAL A 241 -21.28 -14.85 15.62
CA VAL A 241 -20.53 -14.01 16.53
C VAL A 241 -21.49 -13.29 17.48
N LYS A 242 -21.07 -13.12 18.75
CA LYS A 242 -21.80 -12.40 19.81
C LYS A 242 -21.03 -11.22 20.34
N GLY A 243 -19.72 -11.18 20.09
CA GLY A 243 -18.85 -10.13 20.53
C GLY A 243 -17.39 -10.54 20.47
N ILE A 244 -16.57 -9.72 21.08
CA ILE A 244 -15.12 -9.91 21.18
C ILE A 244 -14.63 -9.70 22.61
N TYR A 245 -13.47 -10.29 22.93
CA TYR A 245 -12.71 -9.99 24.13
C TYR A 245 -11.42 -9.26 23.76
N LEU A 246 -11.04 -8.29 24.58
CA LEU A 246 -9.78 -7.55 24.50
C LEU A 246 -8.75 -8.13 25.51
N ALA A 247 -7.48 -7.77 25.35
CA ALA A 247 -6.39 -8.24 26.20
C ALA A 247 -6.53 -7.80 27.67
N ASP A 248 -7.20 -6.69 27.93
CA ASP A 248 -7.51 -6.21 29.29
C ASP A 248 -8.72 -6.90 29.93
N GLY A 249 -9.32 -7.88 29.24
CA GLY A 249 -10.48 -8.64 29.70
C GLY A 249 -11.83 -7.99 29.38
N GLN A 250 -11.87 -6.79 28.77
CA GLN A 250 -13.13 -6.18 28.37
C GLN A 250 -13.85 -7.02 27.32
N TYR A 251 -15.17 -7.08 27.42
CA TYR A 251 -16.07 -7.69 26.44
C TYR A 251 -16.83 -6.62 25.67
N ILE A 252 -16.86 -6.74 24.37
CA ILE A 252 -17.62 -5.84 23.47
C ILE A 252 -18.64 -6.69 22.71
N PRO A 253 -19.94 -6.53 22.98
CA PRO A 253 -20.97 -7.25 22.23
C PRO A 253 -21.06 -6.70 20.79
N ALA A 254 -21.23 -7.59 19.80
CA ALA A 254 -21.33 -7.23 18.41
C ALA A 254 -22.09 -8.29 17.58
N ASP A 255 -22.96 -7.84 16.70
CA ASP A 255 -23.58 -8.68 15.65
C ASP A 255 -22.73 -8.72 14.37
N VAL A 256 -21.87 -7.70 14.18
CA VAL A 256 -21.03 -7.50 13.00
C VAL A 256 -19.61 -7.14 13.43
N ILE A 257 -18.64 -7.90 12.93
CA ILE A 257 -17.22 -7.69 13.14
C ILE A 257 -16.50 -7.64 11.80
N VAL A 258 -15.79 -6.55 11.54
CA VAL A 258 -14.88 -6.41 10.39
C VAL A 258 -13.46 -6.71 10.88
N LEU A 259 -12.86 -7.80 10.39
CA LEU A 259 -11.55 -8.27 10.81
C LEU A 259 -10.46 -7.74 9.87
N ALA A 260 -9.92 -6.55 10.17
CA ALA A 260 -8.98 -5.80 9.32
C ALA A 260 -7.57 -5.67 9.96
N ILE A 261 -7.05 -6.75 10.53
CA ILE A 261 -5.88 -6.81 11.42
C ILE A 261 -4.52 -6.61 10.76
N GLY A 262 -4.45 -6.53 9.41
CA GLY A 262 -3.19 -6.48 8.68
C GLY A 262 -2.41 -7.81 8.65
N HIS A 263 -1.34 -7.86 7.86
CA HIS A 263 -0.58 -9.10 7.62
C HIS A 263 0.42 -9.46 8.73
N SER A 264 0.63 -8.58 9.71
CA SER A 264 1.64 -8.75 10.76
C SER A 264 1.08 -9.22 12.12
N ALA A 265 -0.25 -9.34 12.26
CA ALA A 265 -0.91 -9.76 13.49
C ALA A 265 -0.82 -11.29 13.69
N ARG A 266 0.40 -11.79 13.85
CA ARG A 266 0.70 -13.23 13.87
C ARG A 266 0.12 -13.95 15.11
N ASP A 267 0.09 -13.30 16.25
CA ASP A 267 -0.60 -13.75 17.46
C ASP A 267 -2.10 -13.99 17.19
N THR A 268 -2.73 -13.04 16.51
CA THR A 268 -4.14 -13.17 16.11
C THR A 268 -4.31 -14.28 15.04
N PHE A 269 -3.37 -14.42 14.11
CA PHE A 269 -3.41 -15.53 13.15
C PHE A 269 -3.27 -16.88 13.84
N GLU A 270 -2.39 -17.02 14.81
CA GLU A 270 -2.25 -18.25 15.59
C GLU A 270 -3.53 -18.60 16.35
N TYR A 271 -4.19 -17.61 16.98
CA TYR A 271 -5.51 -17.79 17.56
C TYR A 271 -6.55 -18.24 16.52
N ILE A 272 -6.60 -17.56 15.37
CA ILE A 272 -7.56 -17.86 14.31
C ILE A 272 -7.38 -19.28 13.79
N ILE A 273 -6.16 -19.73 13.58
CA ILE A 273 -5.85 -21.04 13.01
C ILE A 273 -6.07 -22.16 14.02
N ASN A 274 -5.66 -21.97 15.28
CA ASN A 274 -5.61 -23.05 16.28
C ASN A 274 -6.86 -23.13 17.17
N GLU A 275 -7.55 -22.01 17.39
CA GLU A 275 -8.58 -21.93 18.45
C GLU A 275 -9.93 -21.40 17.94
N SER A 276 -9.97 -20.63 16.84
CA SER A 276 -11.23 -20.21 16.26
C SER A 276 -11.72 -21.21 15.21
N ASP A 277 -13.02 -21.35 15.03
CA ASP A 277 -13.57 -22.19 13.97
C ASP A 277 -13.55 -21.53 12.58
N LEU A 278 -12.74 -20.47 12.37
CA LEU A 278 -12.62 -19.80 11.08
C LEU A 278 -11.84 -20.66 10.07
N SER A 279 -12.35 -20.71 8.85
CA SER A 279 -11.71 -21.42 7.75
C SER A 279 -10.55 -20.59 7.18
N VAL A 280 -9.35 -21.16 7.18
CA VAL A 280 -8.10 -20.52 6.74
C VAL A 280 -7.37 -21.42 5.77
N GLU A 281 -6.70 -20.84 4.79
CA GLU A 281 -5.79 -21.53 3.87
C GLU A 281 -4.42 -20.84 3.83
N ALA A 282 -3.38 -21.60 3.50
CA ALA A 282 -2.05 -21.07 3.22
C ALA A 282 -2.09 -20.23 1.94
N LYS A 283 -1.28 -19.18 1.90
CA LYS A 283 -1.16 -18.30 0.74
C LYS A 283 0.30 -18.04 0.42
N ALA A 284 0.66 -18.17 -0.85
CA ALA A 284 1.98 -17.78 -1.32
C ALA A 284 2.29 -16.31 -1.02
N PHE A 285 3.53 -16.04 -0.65
CA PHE A 285 4.05 -14.71 -0.37
C PHE A 285 5.42 -14.52 -1.03
N ALA A 286 6.14 -13.46 -0.75
CA ALA A 286 7.46 -13.27 -1.30
C ALA A 286 8.45 -12.85 -0.22
N VAL A 287 9.70 -13.27 -0.38
CA VAL A 287 10.81 -13.01 0.53
C VAL A 287 12.01 -12.51 -0.25
N GLY A 288 12.77 -11.59 0.31
CA GLY A 288 14.00 -11.09 -0.29
C GLY A 288 14.64 -9.96 0.51
N LEU A 289 15.17 -8.99 -0.18
CA LEU A 289 16.01 -7.93 0.35
C LEU A 289 15.53 -6.57 -0.12
N ARG A 290 15.82 -5.52 0.66
CA ARG A 290 15.79 -4.15 0.16
C ARG A 290 17.10 -3.83 -0.53
N VAL A 291 17.01 -3.18 -1.68
CA VAL A 291 18.14 -2.79 -2.52
C VAL A 291 18.12 -1.27 -2.67
N GLU A 292 19.26 -0.62 -2.40
CA GLU A 292 19.40 0.83 -2.54
C GLU A 292 20.36 1.20 -3.66
N HIS A 293 19.96 2.21 -4.44
CA HIS A 293 20.76 2.87 -5.47
C HIS A 293 20.64 4.39 -5.32
N HIS A 294 21.60 5.15 -5.82
CA HIS A 294 21.39 6.59 -5.93
C HIS A 294 20.17 6.92 -6.78
N GLN A 295 19.28 7.79 -6.28
CA GLN A 295 18.10 8.24 -7.03
C GLN A 295 18.49 8.89 -8.36
N ALA A 296 19.61 9.62 -8.39
CA ALA A 296 20.12 10.23 -9.62
C ALA A 296 20.41 9.18 -10.72
N MET A 297 20.96 8.01 -10.37
CA MET A 297 21.19 6.92 -11.32
C MET A 297 19.86 6.42 -11.91
N ILE A 298 18.83 6.26 -11.08
CA ILE A 298 17.50 5.84 -11.52
C ILE A 298 16.88 6.93 -12.41
N ASN A 299 16.95 8.22 -12.02
CA ASN A 299 16.46 9.34 -12.82
C ASN A 299 17.11 9.36 -14.21
N LYS A 300 18.42 9.25 -14.27
CA LYS A 300 19.17 9.20 -15.53
C LYS A 300 18.78 8.00 -16.39
N SER A 301 18.59 6.85 -15.75
CA SER A 301 18.14 5.64 -16.47
C SER A 301 16.75 5.79 -17.06
N GLN A 302 15.81 6.46 -16.38
CA GLN A 302 14.43 6.62 -16.83
C GLN A 302 14.21 7.82 -17.73
N TYR A 303 14.88 8.95 -17.45
CA TYR A 303 14.63 10.24 -18.11
C TYR A 303 15.78 10.73 -19.00
N GLY A 304 16.98 10.11 -18.92
CA GLY A 304 18.17 10.62 -19.59
C GLY A 304 18.80 11.79 -18.83
N ASP A 305 19.45 12.70 -19.55
CA ASP A 305 20.15 13.86 -18.98
C ASP A 305 19.19 15.07 -18.89
N ILE A 306 18.18 14.98 -18.03
CA ILE A 306 17.24 16.07 -17.71
C ILE A 306 17.66 16.67 -16.36
N ASP A 307 17.58 18.00 -16.24
CA ASP A 307 17.89 18.71 -15.00
C ASP A 307 17.03 18.21 -13.83
N GLU A 308 17.64 18.06 -12.68
CA GLU A 308 16.97 17.64 -11.45
C GLU A 308 15.83 18.61 -11.09
N GLY A 309 14.71 18.06 -10.62
CA GLY A 309 13.54 18.84 -10.19
C GLY A 309 12.53 19.19 -11.28
N ILE A 310 12.83 18.99 -12.57
CA ILE A 310 11.86 19.22 -13.66
C ILE A 310 10.81 18.10 -13.69
N LEU A 311 11.22 16.87 -13.46
CA LEU A 311 10.35 15.69 -13.36
C LEU A 311 10.38 15.12 -11.95
N PRO A 312 9.32 14.42 -11.51
CA PRO A 312 9.34 13.75 -10.21
C PRO A 312 10.41 12.66 -10.15
N ALA A 313 10.84 12.29 -8.95
CA ALA A 313 11.77 11.19 -8.74
C ALA A 313 11.29 9.93 -9.48
N ALA A 314 12.17 9.36 -10.30
CA ALA A 314 11.84 8.23 -11.17
C ALA A 314 11.62 6.95 -10.38
N ASP A 315 10.65 6.16 -10.81
CA ASP A 315 10.38 4.82 -10.29
C ASP A 315 10.69 3.75 -11.36
N TYR A 316 10.75 2.50 -10.90
CA TYR A 316 10.86 1.35 -11.78
C TYR A 316 10.02 0.17 -11.31
N LYS A 317 9.73 -0.73 -12.24
CA LYS A 317 9.16 -2.05 -11.97
C LYS A 317 9.92 -3.08 -12.80
N LEU A 318 10.56 -4.03 -12.12
CA LEU A 318 11.40 -5.06 -12.72
C LEU A 318 10.85 -6.45 -12.39
N ALA A 319 10.98 -7.37 -13.30
CA ALA A 319 10.71 -8.79 -13.08
C ALA A 319 11.52 -9.62 -14.06
N CYS A 320 11.96 -10.79 -13.61
CA CYS A 320 12.63 -11.80 -14.44
C CYS A 320 12.24 -13.21 -13.97
N LYS A 321 12.52 -14.17 -14.82
CA LYS A 321 12.64 -15.58 -14.46
C LYS A 321 14.12 -15.93 -14.40
N THR A 322 14.51 -16.61 -13.34
CA THR A 322 15.87 -17.12 -13.15
C THR A 322 16.07 -18.46 -13.84
N SER A 323 17.31 -18.93 -13.89
CA SER A 323 17.69 -20.15 -14.61
C SER A 323 16.99 -21.42 -14.12
N ASP A 324 16.57 -21.45 -12.84
CA ASP A 324 15.77 -22.53 -12.25
C ASP A 324 14.25 -22.37 -12.45
N GLY A 325 13.81 -21.31 -13.17
CA GLY A 325 12.40 -21.00 -13.44
C GLY A 325 11.69 -20.21 -12.37
N SER A 326 12.36 -19.83 -11.27
CA SER A 326 11.80 -19.00 -10.21
C SER A 326 11.52 -17.59 -10.70
N SER A 327 10.52 -16.93 -10.09
CA SER A 327 10.16 -15.54 -10.40
C SER A 327 10.72 -14.60 -9.36
N VAL A 328 11.59 -13.69 -9.78
CA VAL A 328 12.12 -12.59 -8.95
C VAL A 328 11.65 -11.25 -9.51
N TYR A 329 11.24 -10.36 -8.62
CA TYR A 329 10.70 -9.06 -9.03
C TYR A 329 10.94 -7.95 -8.01
N SER A 330 10.93 -6.70 -8.50
CA SER A 330 10.93 -5.52 -7.63
C SER A 330 9.54 -5.30 -7.03
N PHE A 331 9.50 -5.02 -5.74
CA PHE A 331 8.26 -4.75 -5.02
C PHE A 331 8.39 -3.47 -4.19
N CYS A 332 7.30 -2.71 -4.06
CA CYS A 332 7.25 -1.48 -3.25
C CYS A 332 8.49 -0.58 -3.39
N MET A 333 8.87 -0.26 -4.66
CA MET A 333 9.96 0.68 -4.94
C MET A 333 9.62 2.07 -4.40
N CYS A 334 10.50 2.65 -3.62
CA CYS A 334 10.37 3.95 -2.96
C CYS A 334 11.39 4.94 -3.54
N PRO A 335 10.99 5.80 -4.49
CA PRO A 335 11.87 6.84 -5.01
C PRO A 335 12.24 7.84 -3.92
N GLY A 336 13.50 8.30 -3.89
CA GLY A 336 13.98 9.26 -2.91
C GLY A 336 13.56 8.91 -1.49
N GLY A 337 13.68 7.63 -1.09
CA GLY A 337 13.12 7.11 0.14
C GLY A 337 14.17 6.51 1.09
N TYR A 338 13.68 5.84 2.10
CA TYR A 338 14.44 5.26 3.20
C TYR A 338 14.11 3.78 3.33
N VAL A 339 15.09 2.95 3.63
CA VAL A 339 14.85 1.62 4.20
C VAL A 339 14.55 1.79 5.69
N VAL A 340 13.52 1.12 6.19
CA VAL A 340 13.09 1.27 7.58
C VAL A 340 13.10 -0.06 8.31
N ASN A 341 13.49 -0.05 9.59
CA ASN A 341 13.25 -1.17 10.48
C ASN A 341 11.74 -1.24 10.76
N SER A 342 11.09 -2.27 10.24
CA SER A 342 9.63 -2.47 10.31
C SER A 342 9.24 -3.64 11.21
N SER A 343 10.11 -4.00 12.16
CA SER A 343 9.88 -5.06 13.13
C SER A 343 8.63 -4.80 13.98
N SER A 344 7.98 -5.86 14.41
CA SER A 344 6.83 -5.81 15.32
C SER A 344 6.84 -6.93 16.38
N GLU A 345 7.83 -7.83 16.32
CA GLU A 345 8.01 -8.91 17.30
C GLU A 345 9.40 -8.79 17.94
N PRO A 346 9.53 -8.87 19.28
CA PRO A 346 10.82 -8.89 19.96
C PRO A 346 11.71 -10.04 19.46
N GLY A 347 13.01 -9.77 19.29
CA GLY A 347 13.95 -10.77 18.81
C GLY A 347 13.86 -11.07 17.31
N HIS A 348 13.16 -10.25 16.53
CA HIS A 348 12.98 -10.39 15.10
C HIS A 348 13.26 -9.07 14.39
N VAL A 349 13.93 -9.10 13.23
CA VAL A 349 14.17 -7.92 12.41
C VAL A 349 13.61 -8.14 11.01
N CYS A 350 12.81 -7.19 10.55
CA CYS A 350 12.42 -7.10 9.14
C CYS A 350 12.49 -5.65 8.65
N VAL A 351 12.67 -5.48 7.35
CA VAL A 351 12.77 -4.17 6.72
C VAL A 351 11.60 -3.92 5.77
N ASN A 352 11.32 -2.64 5.55
CA ASN A 352 10.44 -2.16 4.51
C ASN A 352 11.00 -0.85 3.94
N GLY A 353 10.28 -0.21 3.02
CA GLY A 353 10.66 1.10 2.48
C GLY A 353 9.57 2.13 2.70
N MET A 354 9.99 3.37 2.91
CA MET A 354 9.10 4.52 2.98
C MET A 354 9.67 5.71 2.20
N SER A 355 8.83 6.67 1.87
CA SER A 355 9.23 8.00 1.42
C SER A 355 8.35 9.06 2.04
N TYR A 356 8.90 10.26 2.19
CA TYR A 356 8.10 11.47 2.40
C TYR A 356 7.51 11.96 1.06
N SER A 357 6.57 12.88 1.13
CA SER A 357 5.91 13.46 -0.05
C SER A 357 6.88 14.07 -1.06
N GLY A 358 7.99 14.66 -0.58
CA GLY A 358 9.03 15.25 -1.41
C GLY A 358 9.88 14.24 -2.19
N ARG A 359 10.01 12.99 -1.73
CA ARG A 359 10.88 11.96 -2.34
C ARG A 359 12.30 12.48 -2.62
N ASP A 360 12.87 13.17 -1.65
CA ASP A 360 14.11 13.96 -1.76
C ASP A 360 15.34 13.30 -1.11
N SER A 361 15.23 12.07 -0.62
CA SER A 361 16.38 11.31 -0.16
C SER A 361 17.32 11.00 -1.33
N LYS A 362 18.63 10.94 -1.05
CA LYS A 362 19.66 10.66 -2.06
C LYS A 362 19.53 9.28 -2.70
N ASN A 363 18.95 8.30 -2.00
CA ASN A 363 18.77 6.94 -2.49
C ASN A 363 17.31 6.65 -2.88
N ALA A 364 17.15 5.85 -3.91
CA ALA A 364 15.95 5.07 -4.18
C ALA A 364 16.11 3.70 -3.55
N ASN A 365 15.04 3.09 -3.05
CA ASN A 365 15.09 1.70 -2.62
C ASN A 365 13.90 0.89 -3.13
N SER A 366 14.07 -0.42 -3.24
CA SER A 366 12.99 -1.34 -3.54
C SER A 366 13.26 -2.71 -2.94
N ALA A 367 12.24 -3.45 -2.59
CA ALA A 367 12.39 -4.88 -2.35
C ALA A 367 12.72 -5.58 -3.66
N ILE A 368 13.65 -6.51 -3.63
CA ILE A 368 13.90 -7.52 -4.66
C ILE A 368 13.57 -8.86 -4.00
N VAL A 369 12.47 -9.44 -4.43
CA VAL A 369 11.85 -10.57 -3.74
C VAL A 369 11.57 -11.72 -4.70
N MET A 370 11.63 -12.92 -4.17
CA MET A 370 11.26 -14.16 -4.81
C MET A 370 9.93 -14.67 -4.25
N ALA A 371 9.00 -15.09 -5.11
CA ALA A 371 7.77 -15.74 -4.68
C ALA A 371 8.08 -17.11 -4.07
N VAL A 372 7.52 -17.38 -2.90
CA VAL A 372 7.70 -18.63 -2.16
C VAL A 372 6.35 -19.19 -1.68
N ASN A 373 6.28 -20.50 -1.62
CA ASN A 373 5.19 -21.23 -0.96
C ASN A 373 5.80 -22.40 -0.18
N PRO A 374 6.35 -22.14 1.02
CA PRO A 374 7.09 -23.13 1.78
C PRO A 374 6.24 -24.33 2.19
N SER A 375 4.95 -24.13 2.49
CA SER A 375 4.04 -25.15 2.98
C SER A 375 2.59 -24.84 2.62
N ASP A 376 1.76 -25.89 2.53
CA ASP A 376 0.29 -25.75 2.49
C ASP A 376 -0.32 -25.60 3.89
N ASP A 377 0.50 -25.66 4.94
CA ASP A 377 0.09 -25.33 6.31
C ASP A 377 0.32 -23.83 6.59
N PRO A 378 -0.75 -23.07 6.90
CA PRO A 378 -0.64 -21.65 7.22
C PRO A 378 0.34 -21.32 8.36
N ILE A 379 0.42 -22.18 9.39
CA ILE A 379 1.32 -21.99 10.54
C ILE A 379 2.79 -22.11 10.12
N GLU A 380 3.12 -23.08 9.26
CA GLU A 380 4.48 -23.26 8.78
C GLU A 380 4.96 -22.06 7.95
N ASN A 381 4.08 -21.42 7.19
CA ASN A 381 4.39 -20.21 6.45
C ASN A 381 4.72 -19.03 7.39
N ILE A 382 3.99 -18.89 8.50
CA ILE A 382 4.29 -17.90 9.55
C ILE A 382 5.64 -18.21 10.22
N ARG A 383 5.90 -19.49 10.55
CA ARG A 383 7.16 -19.94 11.14
C ARG A 383 8.35 -19.66 10.22
N PHE A 384 8.22 -19.92 8.93
CA PHE A 384 9.26 -19.63 7.95
C PHE A 384 9.63 -18.14 7.93
N GLN A 385 8.65 -17.23 7.94
CA GLN A 385 8.92 -15.80 8.03
C GLN A 385 9.65 -15.44 9.32
N ARG A 386 9.17 -15.93 10.48
CA ARG A 386 9.80 -15.69 11.79
C ARG A 386 11.23 -16.22 11.86
N GLU A 387 11.49 -17.39 11.31
CA GLU A 387 12.85 -17.96 11.29
C GLU A 387 13.83 -17.03 10.57
N LEU A 388 13.47 -16.50 9.41
CA LEU A 388 14.30 -15.57 8.67
C LEU A 388 14.49 -14.24 9.40
N GLU A 389 13.43 -13.70 10.00
CA GLU A 389 13.49 -12.48 10.81
C GLU A 389 14.32 -12.66 12.07
N LYS A 390 14.28 -13.84 12.71
CA LYS A 390 15.12 -14.20 13.85
C LYS A 390 16.59 -14.31 13.46
N LYS A 391 16.91 -15.00 12.37
CA LYS A 391 18.29 -15.04 11.82
C LYS A 391 18.82 -13.64 11.52
N THR A 392 17.97 -12.76 11.02
CA THR A 392 18.35 -11.36 10.78
C THR A 392 18.65 -10.61 12.07
N TYR A 393 17.84 -10.85 13.13
CA TYR A 393 18.09 -10.30 14.46
C TYR A 393 19.42 -10.78 15.04
N GLU A 394 19.71 -12.07 14.93
CA GLU A 394 20.95 -12.68 15.41
C GLU A 394 22.18 -12.14 14.65
N GLU A 395 22.14 -12.13 13.31
CA GLU A 395 23.23 -11.61 12.48
C GLU A 395 23.50 -10.11 12.70
N GLY A 396 22.44 -9.30 12.84
CA GLY A 396 22.51 -7.86 13.02
C GLY A 396 22.53 -7.39 14.48
N HIS A 397 22.50 -8.30 15.46
CA HIS A 397 22.40 -7.96 16.88
C HIS A 397 21.21 -7.01 17.18
N GLY A 398 20.06 -7.27 16.55
CA GLY A 398 18.85 -6.47 16.68
C GLY A 398 18.76 -5.27 15.72
N MET A 399 19.78 -5.04 14.90
CA MET A 399 19.85 -3.95 13.93
C MET A 399 19.53 -4.43 12.50
N ILE A 400 19.25 -3.50 11.59
CA ILE A 400 19.13 -3.79 10.15
C ILE A 400 20.46 -4.33 9.66
N VAL A 401 20.48 -5.53 9.08
CA VAL A 401 21.68 -6.07 8.43
C VAL A 401 21.84 -5.44 7.05
N SER A 402 23.00 -4.83 6.79
CA SER A 402 23.32 -4.18 5.53
C SER A 402 24.62 -4.72 4.94
N GLN A 403 24.65 -4.92 3.62
CA GLN A 403 25.78 -5.52 2.91
C GLN A 403 25.93 -4.91 1.50
N LEU A 404 27.17 -4.81 0.99
CA LEU A 404 27.41 -4.50 -0.42
C LEU A 404 27.06 -5.69 -1.32
N LEU A 405 26.57 -5.43 -2.52
CA LEU A 405 26.27 -6.48 -3.49
C LEU A 405 27.49 -7.35 -3.79
N SER A 406 28.67 -6.73 -4.01
CA SER A 406 29.90 -7.47 -4.26
C SER A 406 30.30 -8.41 -3.11
N ASP A 407 30.05 -8.01 -1.87
CA ASP A 407 30.36 -8.82 -0.69
C ASP A 407 29.33 -9.95 -0.52
N PHE A 408 28.05 -9.68 -0.81
CA PHE A 408 26.99 -10.70 -0.85
C PHE A 408 27.28 -11.78 -1.88
N GLU A 409 27.76 -11.39 -3.07
CA GLU A 409 28.13 -12.35 -4.13
C GLU A 409 29.31 -13.23 -3.71
N ASN A 410 30.29 -12.64 -3.02
CA ASN A 410 31.51 -13.31 -2.55
C ASN A 410 31.33 -14.00 -1.17
N ASN A 411 30.11 -14.02 -0.63
CA ASN A 411 29.78 -14.63 0.67
C ASN A 411 30.69 -14.17 1.82
N LYS A 412 30.90 -12.87 1.95
CA LYS A 412 31.70 -12.26 3.02
C LYS A 412 30.98 -11.04 3.61
N PRO A 413 31.14 -10.73 4.91
CA PRO A 413 30.56 -9.53 5.49
C PRO A 413 31.17 -8.27 4.86
N THR A 414 30.43 -7.16 4.89
CA THR A 414 30.92 -5.85 4.47
C THR A 414 31.70 -5.20 5.61
N ASP A 415 32.92 -4.78 5.32
CA ASP A 415 33.74 -4.02 6.27
C ASP A 415 33.54 -2.51 6.12
N LYS A 416 33.40 -2.03 4.88
CA LYS A 416 33.27 -0.60 4.55
C LYS A 416 32.38 -0.41 3.33
N TYR A 417 31.48 0.57 3.41
CA TYR A 417 30.66 0.98 2.27
C TYR A 417 31.48 1.75 1.23
N GLY A 418 31.08 1.59 -0.05
CA GLY A 418 31.71 2.22 -1.18
C GLY A 418 31.11 3.59 -1.54
N SER A 419 30.84 3.80 -2.82
CA SER A 419 30.24 5.04 -3.35
C SER A 419 28.78 5.25 -2.92
N ILE A 420 28.06 4.17 -2.62
CA ILE A 420 26.70 4.20 -2.10
C ILE A 420 26.74 3.91 -0.60
N THR A 421 26.05 4.73 0.19
CA THR A 421 25.93 4.53 1.64
C THR A 421 24.47 4.32 2.01
N PRO A 422 24.17 3.44 2.98
CA PRO A 422 22.80 3.17 3.43
C PRO A 422 22.05 4.44 3.84
N VAL A 423 20.77 4.50 3.53
CA VAL A 423 19.86 5.55 3.99
C VAL A 423 18.72 4.90 4.74
N HIS A 424 18.95 4.64 6.02
CA HIS A 424 18.07 3.85 6.87
C HIS A 424 17.39 4.69 7.95
N LYS A 425 16.20 4.25 8.35
CA LYS A 425 15.52 4.60 9.60
C LYS A 425 15.55 3.37 10.50
N GLY A 426 16.36 3.43 11.55
CA GLY A 426 16.70 2.33 12.44
C GLY A 426 18.20 2.10 12.53
N LEU A 427 18.63 1.47 13.63
CA LEU A 427 20.03 1.09 13.83
C LEU A 427 20.44 0.08 12.76
N THR A 428 21.67 0.19 12.28
CA THR A 428 22.18 -0.62 11.16
C THR A 428 23.52 -1.24 11.54
N ALA A 429 23.71 -2.50 11.19
CA ALA A 429 24.96 -3.23 11.30
C ALA A 429 25.37 -3.79 9.93
N ALA A 430 26.66 -3.80 9.66
CA ALA A 430 27.20 -4.58 8.55
C ALA A 430 27.16 -6.07 8.92
N GLY A 431 26.83 -6.94 7.95
CA GLY A 431 26.75 -8.38 8.19
C GLY A 431 26.81 -9.18 6.89
N ASN A 432 26.58 -10.50 6.99
CA ASN A 432 26.53 -11.40 5.85
C ASN A 432 25.11 -11.95 5.62
N ILE A 433 24.42 -11.40 4.65
CA ILE A 433 23.04 -11.77 4.32
C ILE A 433 22.91 -13.24 3.88
N ASN A 434 24.00 -13.87 3.39
CA ASN A 434 23.95 -15.31 3.06
C ASN A 434 23.77 -16.20 4.32
N ASN A 435 24.06 -15.72 5.53
CA ASN A 435 23.77 -16.43 6.79
C ASN A 435 22.27 -16.42 7.13
N ILE A 436 21.51 -15.50 6.53
CA ILE A 436 20.07 -15.28 6.80
C ILE A 436 19.21 -16.03 5.78
N LEU A 437 19.48 -15.81 4.50
CA LEU A 437 18.67 -16.34 3.41
C LEU A 437 18.99 -17.82 3.13
N PRO A 438 17.97 -18.63 2.82
CA PRO A 438 18.20 -19.93 2.18
C PRO A 438 18.98 -19.79 0.88
N GLU A 439 19.89 -20.70 0.61
CA GLU A 439 20.81 -20.66 -0.53
C GLU A 439 20.08 -20.47 -1.88
N TYR A 440 18.95 -21.15 -2.08
CA TYR A 440 18.17 -21.03 -3.31
C TYR A 440 17.60 -19.62 -3.51
N ILE A 441 17.24 -18.90 -2.44
CA ILE A 441 16.77 -17.50 -2.53
C ILE A 441 17.95 -16.58 -2.84
N SER A 442 19.07 -16.72 -2.11
CA SER A 442 20.29 -15.93 -2.36
C SER A 442 20.77 -16.06 -3.80
N LYS A 443 20.83 -17.29 -4.34
CA LYS A 443 21.23 -17.57 -5.72
C LYS A 443 20.32 -16.85 -6.73
N ASN A 444 19.01 -16.96 -6.55
CA ASN A 444 18.03 -16.36 -7.46
C ASN A 444 18.06 -14.84 -7.40
N ILE A 445 18.28 -14.24 -6.22
CA ILE A 445 18.43 -12.77 -6.10
C ILE A 445 19.70 -12.29 -6.80
N LYS A 446 20.85 -12.97 -6.63
CA LYS A 446 22.11 -12.64 -7.32
C LYS A 446 21.93 -12.64 -8.85
N GLU A 447 21.32 -13.70 -9.40
CA GLU A 447 21.03 -13.81 -10.83
C GLU A 447 20.08 -12.69 -11.32
N ALA A 448 19.07 -12.36 -10.52
CA ALA A 448 18.13 -11.32 -10.85
C ALA A 448 18.77 -9.91 -10.87
N MET A 449 19.71 -9.61 -9.97
CA MET A 449 20.43 -8.33 -9.96
C MET A 449 21.14 -8.09 -11.30
N HIS A 450 21.89 -9.07 -11.80
CA HIS A 450 22.54 -8.99 -13.11
C HIS A 450 21.54 -8.90 -14.26
N THR A 451 20.43 -9.64 -14.19
CA THR A 451 19.38 -9.57 -15.20
C THR A 451 18.74 -8.19 -15.26
N PHE A 452 18.55 -7.54 -14.11
CA PHE A 452 17.98 -6.20 -14.04
C PHE A 452 18.93 -5.11 -14.56
N ALA A 453 20.24 -5.33 -14.50
CA ALA A 453 21.24 -4.42 -15.07
C ALA A 453 21.10 -4.26 -16.59
N HIS A 454 20.57 -5.26 -17.30
CA HIS A 454 20.23 -5.14 -18.72
C HIS A 454 19.09 -4.13 -18.98
N LYS A 455 18.26 -3.82 -17.98
CA LYS A 455 17.14 -2.86 -18.10
C LYS A 455 17.48 -1.50 -17.50
N ILE A 456 18.22 -1.49 -16.40
CA ILE A 456 18.68 -0.29 -15.69
C ILE A 456 20.18 -0.42 -15.54
N LYS A 457 20.94 0.38 -16.31
CA LYS A 457 22.40 0.36 -16.27
C LYS A 457 22.89 0.60 -14.84
N ASP A 458 23.92 -0.13 -14.42
CA ASP A 458 24.56 -0.08 -13.10
C ASP A 458 23.63 -0.55 -11.95
N PHE A 459 22.54 -1.30 -12.24
CA PHE A 459 21.68 -1.89 -11.21
C PHE A 459 22.42 -2.94 -10.36
N ASP A 460 23.39 -3.62 -10.94
CA ASP A 460 24.30 -4.57 -10.30
C ASP A 460 25.66 -3.95 -9.93
N ASN A 461 25.70 -2.63 -9.69
CA ASN A 461 26.91 -1.97 -9.23
C ASN A 461 27.44 -2.67 -7.97
N PRO A 462 28.76 -3.00 -7.89
CA PRO A 462 29.35 -3.64 -6.72
C PRO A 462 29.07 -2.96 -5.38
N ASP A 463 28.89 -1.64 -5.40
CA ASP A 463 28.59 -0.79 -4.22
C ASP A 463 27.07 -0.68 -3.91
N THR A 464 26.20 -1.37 -4.65
CA THR A 464 24.76 -1.41 -4.36
C THR A 464 24.54 -1.95 -2.96
N ILE A 465 23.71 -1.26 -2.17
CA ILE A 465 23.41 -1.66 -0.79
C ILE A 465 22.24 -2.66 -0.79
N LEU A 466 22.44 -3.76 -0.08
CA LEU A 466 21.41 -4.74 0.24
C LEU A 466 21.10 -4.66 1.73
N SER A 467 19.81 -4.72 2.10
CA SER A 467 19.36 -4.71 3.49
C SER A 467 18.40 -5.86 3.76
N ALA A 468 18.65 -6.63 4.82
CA ALA A 468 17.85 -7.78 5.20
C ALA A 468 16.93 -7.46 6.39
N ILE A 469 15.76 -8.09 6.44
CA ILE A 469 15.12 -8.98 5.48
C ILE A 469 13.72 -8.48 5.17
N GLU A 470 13.30 -8.59 3.91
CA GLU A 470 11.92 -8.29 3.51
C GLU A 470 11.11 -9.60 3.45
N THR A 471 10.29 -9.85 4.48
CA THR A 471 9.47 -11.07 4.60
C THR A 471 7.98 -10.78 4.56
N ARG A 472 7.59 -9.50 4.74
CA ARG A 472 6.21 -9.07 4.95
C ARG A 472 5.62 -8.37 3.73
N THR A 473 5.83 -8.94 2.54
CA THR A 473 5.31 -8.40 1.27
C THR A 473 3.81 -8.60 1.11
N SER A 474 3.25 -9.63 1.74
CA SER A 474 1.82 -9.96 1.75
C SER A 474 1.52 -10.95 2.88
N SER A 475 0.23 -11.13 3.18
CA SER A 475 -0.21 -12.13 4.16
C SER A 475 0.18 -13.55 3.72
N PRO A 476 0.74 -14.38 4.62
CA PRO A 476 1.03 -15.79 4.35
C PRO A 476 -0.20 -16.69 4.43
N ILE A 477 -1.35 -16.12 4.80
CA ILE A 477 -2.61 -16.83 4.98
C ILE A 477 -3.75 -16.13 4.22
N ARG A 478 -4.84 -16.87 4.02
CA ARG A 478 -6.12 -16.33 3.61
C ARG A 478 -7.23 -16.83 4.53
N ILE A 479 -7.98 -15.90 5.12
CA ILE A 479 -9.19 -16.22 5.88
C ILE A 479 -10.35 -16.27 4.89
N LEU A 480 -10.99 -17.45 4.75
CA LEU A 480 -11.99 -17.67 3.71
C LEU A 480 -13.28 -16.89 4.00
N ARG A 481 -13.91 -16.40 2.94
CA ARG A 481 -15.19 -15.69 2.98
C ARG A 481 -16.04 -16.04 1.75
N ASP A 482 -17.35 -16.00 1.92
CA ASP A 482 -18.34 -16.28 0.87
C ASP A 482 -18.56 -15.08 -0.08
N GLU A 483 -19.58 -15.16 -0.94
CA GLU A 483 -19.95 -14.09 -1.88
C GLU A 483 -20.51 -12.85 -1.18
N GLU A 484 -21.03 -13.01 0.04
CA GLU A 484 -21.46 -11.90 0.90
C GLU A 484 -20.29 -11.30 1.70
N LEU A 485 -19.08 -11.77 1.48
CA LEU A 485 -17.83 -11.40 2.16
C LEU A 485 -17.82 -11.77 3.65
N GLU A 486 -18.71 -12.65 4.08
CA GLU A 486 -18.72 -13.23 5.42
C GLU A 486 -17.83 -14.48 5.50
N ALA A 487 -17.22 -14.71 6.65
CA ALA A 487 -16.57 -15.96 6.98
C ALA A 487 -17.60 -17.08 7.17
N ASN A 488 -17.11 -18.31 7.40
CA ASN A 488 -17.96 -19.44 7.79
C ASN A 488 -18.63 -19.27 9.18
N ILE A 489 -18.23 -18.27 9.96
CA ILE A 489 -18.90 -17.78 11.18
C ILE A 489 -19.62 -16.49 10.81
N LYS A 490 -20.95 -16.49 10.96
CA LYS A 490 -21.82 -15.36 10.57
C LYS A 490 -21.58 -14.13 11.44
N GLY A 491 -21.58 -12.97 10.77
CA GLY A 491 -21.26 -11.67 11.37
C GLY A 491 -19.78 -11.32 11.37
N ILE A 492 -18.87 -12.20 10.90
CA ILE A 492 -17.45 -11.91 10.77
C ILE A 492 -17.09 -11.66 9.30
N TYR A 493 -16.53 -10.49 9.00
CA TYR A 493 -16.13 -10.03 7.67
C TYR A 493 -14.60 -9.88 7.60
N PRO A 494 -13.86 -10.89 7.11
CA PRO A 494 -12.41 -10.79 6.91
C PRO A 494 -12.07 -9.74 5.85
N ALA A 495 -11.18 -8.79 6.18
CA ALA A 495 -10.92 -7.60 5.39
C ALA A 495 -9.44 -7.37 5.05
N GLY A 496 -9.20 -6.89 3.86
CA GLY A 496 -7.94 -6.29 3.44
C GLY A 496 -6.78 -7.27 3.31
N GLU A 497 -5.58 -6.77 3.61
CA GLU A 497 -4.34 -7.51 3.40
C GLU A 497 -4.15 -8.65 4.38
N GLY A 498 -4.48 -8.46 5.66
CA GLY A 498 -4.39 -9.52 6.67
C GLY A 498 -5.24 -10.73 6.35
N ALA A 499 -6.43 -10.50 5.82
CA ALA A 499 -7.31 -11.57 5.36
C ALA A 499 -6.92 -12.18 3.99
N GLY A 500 -5.87 -11.67 3.33
CA GLY A 500 -5.33 -12.20 2.07
C GLY A 500 -5.98 -11.69 0.79
N TYR A 501 -6.79 -10.60 0.84
CA TYR A 501 -7.57 -10.07 -0.30
C TYR A 501 -7.05 -8.77 -0.90
N ALA A 502 -6.06 -8.15 -0.29
CA ALA A 502 -5.44 -6.91 -0.77
C ALA A 502 -3.91 -6.97 -0.63
N GLY A 503 -3.20 -6.04 -1.25
CA GLY A 503 -1.75 -5.94 -1.18
C GLY A 503 -1.26 -4.49 -1.28
N GLY A 504 -2.04 -3.53 -0.80
CA GLY A 504 -1.65 -2.11 -0.78
C GLY A 504 -2.81 -1.22 -0.34
N ILE A 505 -2.53 0.06 -0.10
CA ILE A 505 -3.46 1.04 0.50
C ILE A 505 -4.80 1.06 -0.24
N THR A 506 -4.80 1.36 -1.53
CA THR A 506 -6.04 1.51 -2.31
C THR A 506 -6.82 0.21 -2.46
N SER A 507 -6.14 -0.93 -2.67
CA SER A 507 -6.82 -2.23 -2.77
C SER A 507 -7.46 -2.64 -1.44
N ALA A 508 -6.80 -2.36 -0.31
CA ALA A 508 -7.35 -2.60 1.02
C ALA A 508 -8.54 -1.67 1.33
N ALA A 509 -8.43 -0.38 0.98
CA ALA A 509 -9.53 0.58 1.11
C ALA A 509 -10.76 0.16 0.27
N ILE A 510 -10.55 -0.26 -0.99
CA ILE A 510 -11.63 -0.78 -1.85
C ILE A 510 -12.28 -2.02 -1.21
N ASP A 511 -11.51 -2.90 -0.60
CA ASP A 511 -12.03 -4.09 0.06
C ASP A 511 -12.87 -3.71 1.31
N GLY A 512 -12.41 -2.74 2.11
CA GLY A 512 -13.18 -2.17 3.21
C GLY A 512 -14.52 -1.55 2.75
N ILE A 513 -14.51 -0.83 1.61
CA ILE A 513 -15.74 -0.27 1.01
C ILE A 513 -16.70 -1.40 0.58
N LYS A 514 -16.21 -2.49 -0.02
CA LYS A 514 -17.05 -3.63 -0.40
C LYS A 514 -17.73 -4.26 0.81
N ILE A 515 -17.01 -4.37 1.93
CA ILE A 515 -17.58 -4.90 3.18
C ILE A 515 -18.63 -3.93 3.72
N PHE A 516 -18.34 -2.63 3.75
CA PHE A 516 -19.36 -1.62 4.07
C PHE A 516 -20.62 -1.78 3.22
N GLU A 517 -20.48 -1.98 1.90
CA GLU A 517 -21.63 -2.17 0.99
C GLU A 517 -22.47 -3.38 1.38
N LYS A 518 -21.85 -4.50 1.76
CA LYS A 518 -22.55 -5.71 2.20
C LYS A 518 -23.29 -5.48 3.52
N ILE A 519 -22.63 -4.88 4.50
CA ILE A 519 -23.23 -4.55 5.80
C ILE A 519 -24.39 -3.57 5.60
N CYS A 520 -24.18 -2.48 4.86
CA CYS A 520 -25.21 -1.49 4.57
C CYS A 520 -26.41 -2.08 3.81
N GLY A 521 -26.15 -2.94 2.82
CA GLY A 521 -27.20 -3.58 2.03
C GLY A 521 -28.03 -4.60 2.80
N PHE A 522 -27.53 -5.12 3.91
CA PHE A 522 -28.24 -6.11 4.73
C PHE A 522 -28.89 -5.48 5.98
N TYR A 523 -28.20 -4.60 6.68
CA TYR A 523 -28.66 -3.97 7.91
C TYR A 523 -29.16 -2.55 7.68
N ARG A 524 -30.02 -2.07 8.58
CA ARG A 524 -30.38 -0.65 8.69
C ARG A 524 -29.48 0.04 9.74
N PRO A 525 -29.22 1.36 9.60
CA PRO A 525 -28.47 2.13 10.60
C PRO A 525 -29.11 2.05 11.98
N LEU A 526 -28.27 2.22 13.01
CA LEU A 526 -28.75 2.33 14.40
C LEU A 526 -29.57 3.61 14.56
N ARG A 527 -30.72 3.50 15.25
CA ARG A 527 -31.59 4.63 15.56
C ARG A 527 -30.96 5.62 16.54
#